data_7ac7f72e02512a09c5c74ef911e12dae
#
_entry.id   7ac7f72e02512a09c5c74ef911e12dae
#
_cell.length_a   1.000
_cell.length_b   1.000
_cell.length_c   1.000
_cell.angle_alpha   90.00
_cell.angle_beta   90.00
_cell.angle_gamma   90.00
#
_symmetry.space_group_name_H-M   'P 1'
#
loop_
_entity.id
_entity.type
_entity.pdbx_description
1 polymer ?
#
loop_
_entity_poly.entity_id
_entity_poly.type
_entity_poly.pdbx_seq_one_letter_code
_entity_poly.pdbx_strand_id
1 'polypeptide(L)'
;MPVLSRSLASFLLFLLALACLSALGVWWMGPAIVSLAVDDSRRNEPYYLIHLVSLDSTVDTYMHTFNNLALEDGGELIWHGELLQVRTGRRADEWQDVRVLRFARGADLVQLMTSAGFRNLTATGHPLLLGSSAVPVDLAATGNVLFWLLKIREGAAESTSTRLDMVLANVAAFEGRTIWNTAVDPIGGDQVWDHLVVLTFPDRRRADAWFGDPLSVTERVLAQQTFRMEAMLHLQSSQFAP
;
A
#
# COMPACT_ATOMS: atom_id res chain seq x y z
N MET A 1 -34.78 37.10 -31.21
CA MET A 1 -33.81 36.00 -31.09
C MET A 1 -32.54 36.58 -30.51
N PRO A 2 -32.11 36.18 -29.27
CA PRO A 2 -30.90 36.71 -28.69
C PRO A 2 -29.69 36.08 -29.38
N VAL A 3 -28.85 36.93 -30.00
CA VAL A 3 -27.55 36.54 -30.56
C VAL A 3 -26.63 36.21 -29.36
N LEU A 4 -26.43 34.94 -29.05
CA LEU A 4 -25.35 34.55 -28.13
C LEU A 4 -24.05 35.18 -28.64
N SER A 5 -23.44 36.01 -27.83
CA SER A 5 -22.23 36.71 -28.20
C SER A 5 -21.16 35.67 -28.60
N ARG A 6 -20.46 35.91 -29.71
CA ARG A 6 -19.39 35.03 -30.22
C ARG A 6 -18.34 34.67 -29.14
N SER A 7 -18.19 35.55 -28.16
CA SER A 7 -17.30 35.34 -27.01
C SER A 7 -17.76 34.19 -26.07
N LEU A 8 -19.07 34.03 -25.85
CA LEU A 8 -19.63 33.00 -24.98
C LEU A 8 -19.50 31.61 -25.66
N ALA A 9 -19.74 31.54 -26.97
CA ALA A 9 -19.57 30.30 -27.72
C ALA A 9 -18.09 29.84 -27.75
N SER A 10 -17.15 30.79 -27.94
CA SER A 10 -15.71 30.50 -27.89
C SER A 10 -15.24 30.06 -26.52
N PHE A 11 -15.77 30.64 -25.44
CA PHE A 11 -15.45 30.24 -24.07
C PHE A 11 -15.97 28.85 -23.74
N LEU A 12 -17.20 28.52 -24.16
CA LEU A 12 -17.76 27.18 -24.00
C LEU A 12 -17.00 26.11 -24.77
N LEU A 13 -16.56 26.42 -26.00
CA LEU A 13 -15.72 25.52 -26.82
C LEU A 13 -14.35 25.28 -26.13
N PHE A 14 -13.75 26.35 -25.57
CA PHE A 14 -12.49 26.24 -24.85
C PHE A 14 -12.61 25.37 -23.60
N LEU A 15 -13.68 25.54 -22.80
CA LEU A 15 -13.96 24.70 -21.63
C LEU A 15 -14.21 23.22 -22.02
N LEU A 16 -14.92 22.98 -23.12
CA LEU A 16 -15.16 21.63 -23.63
C LEU A 16 -13.86 20.97 -24.10
N ALA A 17 -12.99 21.72 -24.80
CA ALA A 17 -11.67 21.24 -25.22
C ALA A 17 -10.78 20.94 -24.03
N LEU A 18 -10.80 21.79 -22.98
CA LEU A 18 -10.04 21.56 -21.75
C LEU A 18 -10.54 20.31 -21.00
N ALA A 19 -11.86 20.10 -20.92
CA ALA A 19 -12.46 18.91 -20.33
C ALA A 19 -12.12 17.63 -21.13
N CYS A 20 -12.12 17.70 -22.47
CA CYS A 20 -11.70 16.58 -23.31
C CYS A 20 -10.21 16.28 -23.18
N LEU A 21 -9.34 17.32 -23.10
CA LEU A 21 -7.91 17.15 -22.90
C LEU A 21 -7.58 16.58 -21.52
N SER A 22 -8.29 16.98 -20.46
CA SER A 22 -8.12 16.40 -19.13
C SER A 22 -8.60 14.96 -19.08
N ALA A 23 -9.73 14.62 -19.70
CA ALA A 23 -10.23 13.25 -19.80
C ALA A 23 -9.28 12.36 -20.62
N LEU A 24 -8.74 12.85 -21.74
CA LEU A 24 -7.75 12.14 -22.56
C LEU A 24 -6.40 12.01 -21.83
N GLY A 25 -5.98 13.03 -21.08
CA GLY A 25 -4.75 13.00 -20.29
C GLY A 25 -4.79 11.97 -19.19
N VAL A 26 -5.90 11.86 -18.45
CA VAL A 26 -6.11 10.82 -17.42
C VAL A 26 -6.16 9.42 -18.05
N TRP A 27 -6.75 9.30 -19.25
CA TRP A 27 -6.84 8.03 -19.96
C TRP A 27 -5.48 7.54 -20.51
N TRP A 28 -4.58 8.50 -20.85
CA TRP A 28 -3.26 8.19 -21.41
C TRP A 28 -2.16 8.00 -20.36
N MET A 29 -2.31 8.60 -19.17
CA MET A 29 -1.33 8.47 -18.10
C MET A 29 -1.44 7.14 -17.32
N GLY A 30 -2.59 6.46 -17.34
CA GLY A 30 -2.77 5.18 -16.65
C GLY A 30 -1.70 4.13 -17.01
N PRO A 31 -1.49 3.81 -18.31
CA PRO A 31 -0.47 2.82 -18.71
C PRO A 31 0.98 3.29 -18.47
N ALA A 32 1.23 4.59 -18.54
CA ALA A 32 2.59 5.13 -18.33
C ALA A 32 3.01 5.11 -16.86
N ILE A 33 2.07 5.34 -15.93
CA ILE A 33 2.33 5.23 -14.49
C ILE A 33 2.63 3.78 -14.11
N VAL A 34 1.89 2.82 -14.67
CA VAL A 34 2.10 1.39 -14.43
C VAL A 34 3.45 0.93 -14.98
N SER A 35 3.86 1.39 -16.16
CA SER A 35 5.16 1.02 -16.74
C SER A 35 6.36 1.65 -16.00
N LEU A 36 6.14 2.77 -15.30
CA LEU A 36 7.16 3.41 -14.44
C LEU A 36 7.28 2.72 -13.08
N ALA A 37 6.18 2.16 -12.55
CA ALA A 37 6.19 1.44 -11.27
C ALA A 37 6.87 0.07 -11.39
N VAL A 38 6.86 -0.56 -12.58
CA VAL A 38 7.59 -1.81 -12.85
C VAL A 38 8.91 -1.46 -13.52
N ASP A 39 9.92 -1.17 -12.73
CA ASP A 39 11.27 -0.88 -13.21
C ASP A 39 11.83 -2.07 -14.00
N ASP A 40 12.25 -1.81 -15.23
CA ASP A 40 12.86 -2.81 -16.13
C ASP A 40 14.08 -3.53 -15.51
N SER A 41 14.80 -2.88 -14.60
CA SER A 41 15.93 -3.48 -13.88
C SER A 41 15.51 -4.56 -12.88
N ARG A 42 14.23 -4.56 -12.45
CA ARG A 42 13.66 -5.50 -11.48
C ARG A 42 12.69 -6.52 -12.09
N ARG A 43 12.70 -6.70 -13.39
CA ARG A 43 11.76 -7.61 -14.09
C ARG A 43 11.75 -9.05 -13.57
N ASN A 44 12.83 -9.48 -12.94
CA ASN A 44 12.97 -10.82 -12.38
C ASN A 44 12.70 -10.90 -10.87
N GLU A 45 12.42 -9.77 -10.22
CA GLU A 45 12.06 -9.75 -8.80
C GLU A 45 10.55 -9.93 -8.64
N PRO A 46 10.10 -10.62 -7.59
CA PRO A 46 8.67 -10.68 -7.28
C PRO A 46 8.17 -9.30 -6.83
N TYR A 47 6.97 -8.98 -7.28
CA TYR A 47 6.22 -7.82 -6.84
C TYR A 47 5.14 -8.24 -5.84
N TYR A 48 4.86 -7.34 -4.92
CA TYR A 48 3.86 -7.55 -3.87
C TYR A 48 2.84 -6.43 -3.92
N LEU A 49 1.58 -6.81 -4.03
CA LEU A 49 0.46 -5.89 -3.95
C LEU A 49 -0.14 -5.99 -2.56
N ILE A 50 -0.04 -4.88 -1.81
CA ILE A 50 -0.57 -4.76 -0.46
C ILE A 50 -1.90 -4.02 -0.55
N HIS A 51 -2.97 -4.67 -0.12
CA HIS A 51 -4.31 -4.15 -0.14
C HIS A 51 -4.81 -3.91 1.29
N LEU A 52 -5.12 -2.65 1.61
CA LEU A 52 -5.71 -2.23 2.87
C LEU A 52 -7.22 -2.13 2.70
N VAL A 53 -7.97 -2.95 3.41
CA VAL A 53 -9.42 -3.09 3.23
C VAL A 53 -10.16 -2.45 4.39
N SER A 54 -11.08 -1.54 4.11
CA SER A 54 -12.05 -1.03 5.07
C SER A 54 -13.34 -1.83 4.97
N LEU A 55 -13.97 -2.15 6.10
CA LEU A 55 -15.27 -2.83 6.08
C LEU A 55 -16.39 -1.81 5.81
N ASP A 56 -16.87 -1.80 4.59
CA ASP A 56 -18.20 -1.32 4.29
C ASP A 56 -19.07 -2.49 3.76
N SER A 57 -20.34 -2.28 3.59
CA SER A 57 -21.30 -3.34 3.21
C SER A 57 -21.06 -3.93 1.80
N THR A 58 -20.13 -3.40 1.03
CA THR A 58 -19.81 -3.81 -0.34
C THR A 58 -18.53 -4.67 -0.41
N VAL A 59 -17.83 -4.80 0.71
CA VAL A 59 -16.48 -5.40 0.80
C VAL A 59 -16.45 -6.84 0.30
N ASP A 60 -17.41 -7.69 0.67
CA ASP A 60 -17.36 -9.10 0.30
C ASP A 60 -17.39 -9.30 -1.23
N THR A 61 -18.28 -8.60 -1.92
CA THR A 61 -18.36 -8.64 -3.38
C THR A 61 -17.10 -8.06 -4.02
N TYR A 62 -16.62 -6.93 -3.51
CA TYR A 62 -15.40 -6.29 -3.95
C TYR A 62 -14.21 -7.24 -3.80
N MET A 63 -14.04 -7.85 -2.62
CA MET A 63 -12.92 -8.72 -2.32
C MET A 63 -12.92 -10.01 -3.14
N HIS A 64 -14.10 -10.61 -3.35
CA HIS A 64 -14.23 -11.77 -4.22
C HIS A 64 -13.81 -11.43 -5.67
N THR A 65 -14.26 -10.29 -6.19
CA THR A 65 -13.91 -9.83 -7.53
C THR A 65 -12.43 -9.52 -7.65
N PHE A 66 -11.86 -8.84 -6.66
CA PHE A 66 -10.43 -8.49 -6.64
C PHE A 66 -9.54 -9.74 -6.60
N ASN A 67 -9.84 -10.69 -5.72
CA ASN A 67 -9.07 -11.92 -5.62
C ASN A 67 -9.11 -12.73 -6.92
N ASN A 68 -10.30 -12.87 -7.53
CA ASN A 68 -10.43 -13.59 -8.79
C ASN A 68 -9.60 -12.95 -9.90
N LEU A 69 -9.70 -11.64 -10.08
CA LEU A 69 -8.91 -10.91 -11.08
C LEU A 69 -7.40 -11.08 -10.83
N ALA A 70 -6.95 -10.97 -9.59
CA ALA A 70 -5.54 -11.13 -9.26
C ALA A 70 -5.04 -12.55 -9.53
N LEU A 71 -5.83 -13.57 -9.20
CA LEU A 71 -5.50 -14.98 -9.46
C LEU A 71 -5.48 -15.31 -10.95
N GLU A 72 -6.45 -14.78 -11.73
CA GLU A 72 -6.53 -14.96 -13.19
C GLU A 72 -5.28 -14.38 -13.89
N ASP A 73 -4.73 -13.28 -13.37
CA ASP A 73 -3.53 -12.63 -13.89
C ASP A 73 -2.23 -13.11 -13.21
N GLY A 74 -2.24 -14.31 -12.58
CA GLY A 74 -1.04 -14.97 -12.04
C GLY A 74 -0.58 -14.45 -10.67
N GLY A 75 -1.42 -13.70 -9.97
CA GLY A 75 -1.19 -13.32 -8.58
C GLY A 75 -1.43 -14.48 -7.63
N GLU A 76 -0.74 -14.50 -6.52
CA GLU A 76 -0.90 -15.47 -5.44
C GLU A 76 -1.14 -14.73 -4.13
N LEU A 77 -2.24 -15.03 -3.45
CA LEU A 77 -2.48 -14.49 -2.10
C LEU A 77 -1.57 -15.24 -1.11
N ILE A 78 -0.53 -14.56 -0.65
CA ILE A 78 0.47 -15.15 0.24
C ILE A 78 0.19 -14.88 1.71
N TRP A 79 -0.63 -13.89 2.02
CA TRP A 79 -0.95 -13.55 3.39
C TRP A 79 -2.23 -12.73 3.51
N HIS A 80 -2.96 -12.96 4.59
CA HIS A 80 -4.15 -12.24 5.00
C HIS A 80 -4.11 -12.03 6.50
N GLY A 81 -4.37 -10.82 6.96
CA GLY A 81 -4.41 -10.49 8.37
C GLY A 81 -5.54 -9.56 8.74
N GLU A 82 -6.22 -9.90 9.83
CA GLU A 82 -7.27 -9.10 10.42
C GLU A 82 -6.70 -8.13 11.45
N LEU A 83 -7.26 -6.93 11.51
CA LEU A 83 -6.82 -5.90 12.44
C LEU A 83 -7.18 -6.28 13.88
N LEU A 84 -6.15 -6.40 14.72
CA LEU A 84 -6.31 -6.53 16.17
C LEU A 84 -6.36 -5.16 16.85
N GLN A 85 -5.52 -4.24 16.40
CA GLN A 85 -5.36 -2.94 17.04
C GLN A 85 -4.64 -1.95 16.13
N VAL A 86 -5.09 -0.72 16.12
CA VAL A 86 -4.32 0.43 15.61
C VAL A 86 -3.37 0.90 16.71
N ARG A 87 -2.07 0.97 16.39
CA ARG A 87 -1.03 1.44 17.32
C ARG A 87 -0.79 2.93 17.19
N THR A 88 -0.75 3.42 15.95
CA THR A 88 -0.61 4.85 15.62
C THR A 88 -1.35 5.18 14.33
N GLY A 89 -1.67 6.46 14.11
CA GLY A 89 -2.26 6.95 12.87
C GLY A 89 -3.78 7.18 12.94
N ARG A 90 -4.21 8.35 12.48
CA ARG A 90 -5.61 8.79 12.60
C ARG A 90 -6.61 8.09 11.66
N ARG A 91 -6.13 7.50 10.54
CA ARG A 91 -6.99 6.84 9.55
C ARG A 91 -6.82 5.33 9.53
N ALA A 92 -5.97 4.82 10.40
CA ALA A 92 -5.69 3.40 10.43
C ALA A 92 -6.86 2.57 11.00
N ASP A 93 -7.79 3.18 11.71
CA ASP A 93 -9.01 2.59 12.22
C ASP A 93 -10.09 2.36 11.13
N GLU A 94 -9.92 2.97 9.96
CA GLU A 94 -10.77 2.70 8.80
C GLU A 94 -10.47 1.34 8.18
N TRP A 95 -9.26 0.78 8.36
CA TRP A 95 -8.84 -0.49 7.78
C TRP A 95 -8.99 -1.63 8.78
N GLN A 96 -9.61 -2.71 8.36
CA GLN A 96 -9.87 -3.86 9.21
C GLN A 96 -9.19 -5.14 8.73
N ASP A 97 -8.71 -5.13 7.50
CA ASP A 97 -8.08 -6.27 6.85
C ASP A 97 -6.92 -5.82 5.97
N VAL A 98 -5.87 -6.61 5.91
CA VAL A 98 -4.73 -6.41 5.02
C VAL A 98 -4.45 -7.69 4.27
N ARG A 99 -4.30 -7.59 2.95
CA ARG A 99 -3.96 -8.71 2.08
C ARG A 99 -2.69 -8.42 1.32
N VAL A 100 -1.87 -9.45 1.18
CA VAL A 100 -0.63 -9.37 0.42
C VAL A 100 -0.66 -10.42 -0.68
N LEU A 101 -0.66 -9.94 -1.91
CA LEU A 101 -0.57 -10.78 -3.10
C LEU A 101 0.83 -10.70 -3.68
N ARG A 102 1.34 -11.83 -4.14
CA ARG A 102 2.62 -11.94 -4.82
C ARG A 102 2.41 -12.14 -6.31
N PHE A 103 3.16 -11.43 -7.12
CA PHE A 103 3.30 -11.64 -8.56
C PHE A 103 4.74 -12.04 -8.85
N ALA A 104 4.93 -13.24 -9.36
CA ALA A 104 6.27 -13.76 -9.66
C ALA A 104 6.95 -12.99 -10.80
N ARG A 105 6.16 -12.37 -11.68
CA ARG A 105 6.65 -11.61 -12.84
C ARG A 105 5.95 -10.25 -12.89
N GLY A 106 6.72 -9.19 -13.11
CA GLY A 106 6.17 -7.85 -13.30
C GLY A 106 5.18 -7.76 -14.47
N ALA A 107 5.31 -8.60 -15.50
CA ALA A 107 4.37 -8.64 -16.63
C ALA A 107 2.96 -9.03 -16.20
N ASP A 108 2.81 -9.98 -15.28
CA ASP A 108 1.51 -10.44 -14.77
C ASP A 108 0.83 -9.32 -13.97
N LEU A 109 1.60 -8.62 -13.15
CA LEU A 109 1.12 -7.44 -12.42
C LEU A 109 0.67 -6.33 -13.38
N VAL A 110 1.44 -6.03 -14.43
CA VAL A 110 1.07 -5.03 -15.46
C VAL A 110 -0.23 -5.43 -16.15
N GLN A 111 -0.41 -6.73 -16.45
CA GLN A 111 -1.63 -7.24 -17.04
C GLN A 111 -2.83 -6.97 -16.12
N LEU A 112 -2.75 -7.32 -14.83
CA LEU A 112 -3.78 -6.99 -13.85
C LEU A 112 -4.09 -5.50 -13.83
N MET A 113 -3.08 -4.65 -13.63
CA MET A 113 -3.25 -3.19 -13.46
C MET A 113 -3.81 -2.51 -14.71
N THR A 114 -3.61 -3.07 -15.90
CA THR A 114 -4.17 -2.53 -17.15
C THR A 114 -5.55 -3.08 -17.47
N SER A 115 -6.03 -4.09 -16.75
CA SER A 115 -7.36 -4.67 -16.95
C SER A 115 -8.48 -3.67 -16.63
N ALA A 116 -9.60 -3.76 -17.34
CA ALA A 116 -10.77 -2.92 -17.06
C ALA A 116 -11.37 -3.23 -15.68
N GLY A 117 -11.32 -4.49 -15.27
CA GLY A 117 -11.79 -4.94 -13.95
C GLY A 117 -11.03 -4.27 -12.82
N PHE A 118 -9.71 -4.28 -12.88
CA PHE A 118 -8.85 -3.65 -11.86
C PHE A 118 -9.07 -2.14 -11.76
N ARG A 119 -9.16 -1.44 -12.90
CA ARG A 119 -9.45 0.01 -12.91
C ARG A 119 -10.78 0.36 -12.26
N ASN A 120 -11.80 -0.44 -12.48
CA ASN A 120 -13.11 -0.25 -11.84
C ASN A 120 -13.02 -0.47 -10.32
N LEU A 121 -12.23 -1.46 -9.87
CA LEU A 121 -12.03 -1.74 -8.45
C LEU A 121 -11.22 -0.64 -7.75
N THR A 122 -10.16 -0.13 -8.36
CA THR A 122 -9.36 0.95 -7.75
C THR A 122 -10.12 2.27 -7.61
N ALA A 123 -11.19 2.46 -8.39
CA ALA A 123 -12.08 3.62 -8.25
C ALA A 123 -12.91 3.59 -6.94
N THR A 124 -12.95 2.48 -6.21
CA THR A 124 -13.67 2.37 -4.92
C THR A 124 -12.94 3.03 -3.74
N GLY A 125 -11.71 3.49 -3.93
CA GLY A 125 -10.97 4.26 -2.92
C GLY A 125 -10.18 3.42 -1.90
N HIS A 126 -10.19 2.08 -2.00
CA HIS A 126 -9.36 1.25 -1.12
C HIS A 126 -7.87 1.43 -1.43
N PRO A 127 -7.01 1.68 -0.41
CA PRO A 127 -5.59 1.86 -0.64
C PRO A 127 -4.92 0.58 -1.15
N LEU A 128 -4.17 0.73 -2.24
CA LEU A 128 -3.34 -0.30 -2.84
C LEU A 128 -1.91 0.20 -2.93
N LEU A 129 -0.97 -0.58 -2.41
CA LEU A 129 0.44 -0.26 -2.42
C LEU A 129 1.21 -1.34 -3.17
N LEU A 130 2.15 -0.92 -3.98
CA LEU A 130 3.05 -1.80 -4.70
C LEU A 130 4.44 -1.74 -4.07
N GLY A 131 4.98 -2.91 -3.70
CA GLY A 131 6.35 -3.05 -3.26
C GLY A 131 7.07 -4.15 -4.05
N SER A 132 8.38 -4.15 -4.02
CA SER A 132 9.21 -5.24 -4.54
C SER A 132 10.20 -5.71 -3.48
N SER A 133 10.69 -6.94 -3.62
CA SER A 133 11.70 -7.48 -2.72
C SER A 133 12.55 -8.51 -3.46
N ALA A 134 13.87 -8.34 -3.42
CA ALA A 134 14.81 -9.34 -3.96
C ALA A 134 14.79 -10.67 -3.16
N VAL A 135 14.38 -10.61 -1.89
CA VAL A 135 14.20 -11.80 -1.04
C VAL A 135 12.70 -12.06 -0.90
N PRO A 136 12.25 -13.30 -1.09
CA PRO A 136 10.84 -13.64 -0.90
C PRO A 136 10.34 -13.23 0.48
N VAL A 137 9.22 -12.51 0.52
CA VAL A 137 8.57 -12.09 1.75
C VAL A 137 7.75 -13.28 2.27
N ASP A 138 8.16 -13.82 3.42
CA ASP A 138 7.47 -14.93 4.08
C ASP A 138 6.68 -14.41 5.28
N LEU A 139 5.39 -14.26 5.09
CA LEU A 139 4.43 -13.87 6.13
C LEU A 139 3.60 -15.06 6.64
N ALA A 140 3.64 -16.20 5.96
CA ALA A 140 2.72 -17.31 6.19
C ALA A 140 2.88 -17.96 7.58
N ALA A 141 4.09 -17.92 8.16
CA ALA A 141 4.41 -18.58 9.43
C ALA A 141 4.14 -17.71 10.68
N THR A 142 3.60 -16.50 10.54
CA THR A 142 3.57 -15.53 11.64
C THR A 142 2.15 -15.21 12.08
N GLY A 143 1.87 -15.45 13.37
CA GLY A 143 0.57 -15.15 13.97
C GLY A 143 0.34 -13.66 14.28
N ASN A 144 1.40 -12.89 14.57
CA ASN A 144 1.32 -11.48 14.95
C ASN A 144 2.24 -10.63 14.09
N VAL A 145 1.66 -9.70 13.35
CA VAL A 145 2.36 -8.87 12.37
C VAL A 145 2.05 -7.40 12.63
N LEU A 146 3.08 -6.57 12.60
CA LEU A 146 2.93 -5.12 12.59
C LEU A 146 3.23 -4.61 11.18
N PHE A 147 2.26 -3.95 10.56
CA PHE A 147 2.44 -3.16 9.34
C PHE A 147 2.61 -1.69 9.74
N TRP A 148 3.77 -1.14 9.44
CA TRP A 148 4.08 0.25 9.71
C TRP A 148 4.23 1.00 8.40
N LEU A 149 3.20 1.77 8.05
CA LEU A 149 3.09 2.58 6.85
C LEU A 149 3.61 3.98 7.16
N LEU A 150 4.49 4.48 6.30
CA LEU A 150 5.14 5.76 6.47
C LEU A 150 4.98 6.63 5.23
N LYS A 151 4.81 7.93 5.45
CA LYS A 151 5.04 8.98 4.48
C LYS A 151 6.26 9.77 4.89
N ILE A 152 7.35 9.58 4.18
CA ILE A 152 8.62 10.24 4.46
C ILE A 152 8.53 11.72 4.08
N ARG A 153 9.16 12.59 4.85
CA ARG A 153 9.30 14.01 4.50
C ARG A 153 10.22 14.15 3.31
N GLU A 154 9.93 15.11 2.44
CA GLU A 154 10.80 15.45 1.32
C GLU A 154 12.22 15.77 1.82
N GLY A 155 13.22 15.18 1.18
CA GLY A 155 14.63 15.32 1.56
C GLY A 155 15.07 14.55 2.81
N ALA A 156 14.16 13.80 3.48
CA ALA A 156 14.49 13.09 4.72
C ALA A 156 14.78 11.59 4.53
N ALA A 157 14.88 11.08 3.29
CA ALA A 157 15.01 9.65 3.03
C ALA A 157 16.21 9.00 3.74
N GLU A 158 17.40 9.60 3.67
CA GLU A 158 18.62 9.07 4.31
C GLU A 158 18.52 9.10 5.84
N SER A 159 18.05 10.22 6.42
CA SER A 159 17.84 10.32 7.87
C SER A 159 16.75 9.36 8.35
N THR A 160 15.71 9.12 7.55
CA THR A 160 14.66 8.13 7.85
C THR A 160 15.26 6.72 7.88
N SER A 161 16.04 6.33 6.86
CA SER A 161 16.69 5.02 6.83
C SER A 161 17.52 4.78 8.09
N THR A 162 18.40 5.72 8.44
CA THR A 162 19.23 5.63 9.65
C THR A 162 18.39 5.50 10.93
N ARG A 163 17.28 6.26 11.05
CA ARG A 163 16.40 6.19 12.22
C ARG A 163 15.62 4.89 12.28
N LEU A 164 15.13 4.40 11.13
CA LEU A 164 14.47 3.10 11.07
C LEU A 164 15.41 1.98 11.48
N ASP A 165 16.67 2.00 11.04
CA ASP A 165 17.66 0.99 11.42
C ASP A 165 17.85 0.95 12.95
N MET A 166 17.85 2.10 13.63
CA MET A 166 17.92 2.18 15.11
C MET A 166 16.69 1.57 15.77
N VAL A 167 15.50 1.89 15.29
CA VAL A 167 14.23 1.31 15.78
C VAL A 167 14.22 -0.20 15.59
N LEU A 168 14.62 -0.68 14.41
CA LEU A 168 14.56 -2.08 14.01
C LEU A 168 15.63 -2.94 14.69
N ALA A 169 16.77 -2.36 15.08
CA ALA A 169 17.84 -3.07 15.78
C ALA A 169 17.36 -3.71 17.09
N ASN A 170 16.36 -3.12 17.76
CA ASN A 170 15.84 -3.63 19.03
C ASN A 170 14.74 -4.71 18.87
N VAL A 171 14.24 -4.95 17.66
CA VAL A 171 13.14 -5.92 17.42
C VAL A 171 13.53 -7.34 17.85
N ALA A 172 14.77 -7.75 17.57
CA ALA A 172 15.28 -9.08 17.90
C ALA A 172 15.32 -9.36 19.41
N ALA A 173 15.49 -8.33 20.26
CA ALA A 173 15.46 -8.49 21.73
C ALA A 173 14.10 -8.97 22.25
N PHE A 174 13.04 -8.78 21.44
CA PHE A 174 11.67 -9.24 21.73
C PHE A 174 11.29 -10.47 20.88
N GLU A 175 12.28 -11.22 20.41
CA GLU A 175 12.08 -12.39 19.54
C GLU A 175 11.36 -12.06 18.22
N GLY A 176 11.30 -10.76 17.88
CA GLY A 176 10.70 -10.29 16.62
C GLY A 176 11.70 -10.32 15.47
N ARG A 177 11.17 -10.18 14.27
CA ARG A 177 11.96 -10.09 13.03
C ARG A 177 11.40 -9.00 12.12
N THR A 178 12.30 -8.29 11.45
CA THR A 178 11.93 -7.44 10.33
C THR A 178 11.82 -8.32 9.09
N ILE A 179 10.61 -8.44 8.56
CA ILE A 179 10.32 -9.23 7.36
C ILE A 179 10.51 -8.38 6.11
N TRP A 180 10.11 -7.11 6.20
CA TRP A 180 10.15 -6.22 5.06
C TRP A 180 10.42 -4.78 5.52
N ASN A 181 11.29 -4.07 4.82
CA ASN A 181 11.58 -2.66 5.01
C ASN A 181 11.91 -2.10 3.63
N THR A 182 10.93 -1.46 2.99
CA THR A 182 11.03 -1.10 1.57
C THR A 182 10.22 0.13 1.21
N ALA A 183 10.64 0.81 0.15
CA ALA A 183 9.81 1.78 -0.52
C ALA A 183 8.60 1.10 -1.16
N VAL A 184 7.46 1.78 -1.17
CA VAL A 184 6.23 1.34 -1.83
C VAL A 184 5.66 2.46 -2.68
N ASP A 185 4.99 2.08 -3.76
CA ASP A 185 4.29 3.01 -4.65
C ASP A 185 2.78 2.90 -4.43
N PRO A 186 2.08 3.99 -4.10
CA PRO A 186 0.63 4.00 -4.04
C PRO A 186 0.04 3.89 -5.45
N ILE A 187 -0.76 2.86 -5.71
CA ILE A 187 -1.36 2.60 -7.03
C ILE A 187 -2.89 2.70 -7.05
N GLY A 188 -3.49 2.88 -5.89
CA GLY A 188 -4.95 3.07 -5.75
C GLY A 188 -5.31 3.71 -4.42
N GLY A 189 -6.54 4.23 -4.35
CA GLY A 189 -7.01 4.99 -3.19
C GLY A 189 -6.40 6.39 -3.10
N ASP A 190 -6.78 7.13 -2.07
CA ASP A 190 -6.31 8.50 -1.78
C ASP A 190 -5.13 8.55 -0.81
N GLN A 191 -4.48 7.41 -0.57
CA GLN A 191 -3.35 7.28 0.35
C GLN A 191 -2.02 7.59 -0.34
N VAL A 192 -1.13 8.17 0.43
CA VAL A 192 0.14 8.74 -0.05
C VAL A 192 1.36 8.08 0.60
N TRP A 193 1.24 6.83 1.01
CA TRP A 193 2.32 6.08 1.64
C TRP A 193 3.42 5.78 0.63
N ASP A 194 4.68 5.94 1.05
CA ASP A 194 5.85 5.70 0.21
C ASP A 194 6.86 4.74 0.84
N HIS A 195 6.58 4.27 2.05
CA HIS A 195 7.44 3.30 2.72
C HIS A 195 6.64 2.36 3.62
N LEU A 196 7.05 1.10 3.65
CA LEU A 196 6.45 0.04 4.46
C LEU A 196 7.51 -0.70 5.26
N VAL A 197 7.25 -0.86 6.56
CA VAL A 197 7.99 -1.77 7.42
C VAL A 197 7.05 -2.85 7.92
N VAL A 198 7.44 -4.11 7.80
CA VAL A 198 6.69 -5.25 8.32
C VAL A 198 7.52 -5.99 9.35
N LEU A 199 6.98 -6.06 10.57
CA LEU A 199 7.58 -6.77 11.68
C LEU A 199 6.71 -7.94 12.07
N THR A 200 7.33 -9.03 12.52
CA THR A 200 6.63 -10.19 13.04
C THR A 200 7.11 -10.53 14.44
N PHE A 201 6.20 -11.02 15.25
CA PHE A 201 6.49 -11.46 16.62
C PHE A 201 5.85 -12.83 16.89
N PRO A 202 6.45 -13.66 17.75
CA PRO A 202 5.87 -14.97 18.10
C PRO A 202 4.46 -14.88 18.69
N ASP A 203 4.19 -13.84 19.45
CA ASP A 203 2.91 -13.60 20.09
C ASP A 203 2.64 -12.10 20.31
N ARG A 204 1.39 -11.78 20.66
CA ARG A 204 0.94 -10.41 20.93
C ARG A 204 1.71 -9.77 22.09
N ARG A 205 2.03 -10.54 23.13
CA ARG A 205 2.74 -10.03 24.30
C ARG A 205 4.14 -9.52 23.94
N ARG A 206 4.84 -10.21 23.04
CA ARG A 206 6.16 -9.78 22.52
C ARG A 206 6.04 -8.50 21.69
N ALA A 207 5.03 -8.42 20.83
CA ALA A 207 4.75 -7.21 20.07
C ALA A 207 4.41 -6.03 21.00
N ASP A 208 3.57 -6.24 22.01
CA ASP A 208 3.22 -5.22 23.01
C ASP A 208 4.43 -4.79 23.84
N ALA A 209 5.29 -5.73 24.24
CA ALA A 209 6.51 -5.47 24.99
C ALA A 209 7.48 -4.61 24.18
N TRP A 210 7.71 -4.93 22.89
CA TRP A 210 8.54 -4.11 22.01
C TRP A 210 7.93 -2.73 21.83
N PHE A 211 6.62 -2.64 21.60
CA PHE A 211 5.95 -1.38 21.38
C PHE A 211 6.01 -0.45 22.59
N GLY A 212 5.96 -1.00 23.83
CA GLY A 212 6.01 -0.26 25.08
C GLY A 212 7.43 -0.09 25.67
N ASP A 213 8.45 -0.72 25.09
CA ASP A 213 9.82 -0.63 25.57
C ASP A 213 10.36 0.81 25.50
N PRO A 214 10.97 1.34 26.57
CA PRO A 214 11.43 2.74 26.61
C PRO A 214 12.41 3.11 25.50
N LEU A 215 13.33 2.21 25.12
CA LEU A 215 14.27 2.44 24.05
C LEU A 215 13.54 2.46 22.70
N SER A 216 12.69 1.47 22.44
CA SER A 216 11.87 1.41 21.22
C SER A 216 10.95 2.62 21.08
N VAL A 217 10.36 3.10 22.17
CA VAL A 217 9.53 4.32 22.18
C VAL A 217 10.38 5.54 21.82
N THR A 218 11.55 5.69 22.46
CA THR A 218 12.44 6.84 22.21
C THR A 218 12.88 6.89 20.76
N GLU A 219 13.35 5.77 20.20
CA GLU A 219 13.82 5.72 18.82
C GLU A 219 12.68 5.97 17.84
N ARG A 220 11.46 5.44 18.09
CA ARG A 220 10.29 5.75 17.26
C ARG A 220 9.92 7.23 17.29
N VAL A 221 9.93 7.87 18.46
CA VAL A 221 9.66 9.31 18.58
C VAL A 221 10.69 10.13 17.79
N LEU A 222 11.96 9.72 17.80
CA LEU A 222 12.99 10.37 16.99
C LEU A 222 12.77 10.12 15.48
N ALA A 223 12.39 8.91 15.11
CA ALA A 223 12.08 8.57 13.72
C ALA A 223 10.85 9.36 13.19
N GLN A 224 9.83 9.59 14.02
CA GLN A 224 8.62 10.36 13.64
C GLN A 224 8.95 11.78 13.17
N GLN A 225 10.07 12.36 13.58
CA GLN A 225 10.50 13.68 13.10
C GLN A 225 10.82 13.68 11.61
N THR A 226 11.11 12.52 11.02
CA THR A 226 11.40 12.35 9.60
C THR A 226 10.16 11.99 8.78
N PHE A 227 9.01 11.71 9.43
CA PHE A 227 7.77 11.34 8.75
C PHE A 227 6.84 12.55 8.65
N ARG A 228 6.11 12.61 7.56
CA ARG A 228 4.96 13.49 7.39
C ARG A 228 3.69 12.88 7.95
N MET A 229 3.54 11.56 7.78
CA MET A 229 2.43 10.74 8.28
C MET A 229 2.95 9.35 8.64
N GLU A 230 2.28 8.70 9.56
CA GLU A 230 2.49 7.29 9.89
C GLU A 230 1.16 6.61 10.22
N ALA A 231 1.10 5.30 9.99
CA ALA A 231 0.07 4.41 10.50
C ALA A 231 0.70 3.07 10.86
N MET A 232 0.43 2.55 12.05
CA MET A 232 0.92 1.24 12.47
C MET A 232 -0.27 0.35 12.87
N LEU A 233 -0.42 -0.74 12.15
CA LEU A 233 -1.46 -1.75 12.32
C LEU A 233 -0.88 -2.98 12.98
N HIS A 234 -1.51 -3.45 14.05
CA HIS A 234 -1.24 -4.76 14.62
C HIS A 234 -2.28 -5.74 14.08
N LEU A 235 -1.83 -6.73 13.35
CA LEU A 235 -2.64 -7.68 12.62
C LEU A 235 -2.39 -9.09 13.13
N GLN A 236 -3.42 -9.91 13.09
CA GLN A 236 -3.32 -11.35 13.30
C GLN A 236 -3.54 -12.06 11.98
N SER A 237 -2.62 -12.97 11.64
CA SER A 237 -2.80 -13.83 10.48
C SER A 237 -4.09 -14.64 10.65
N SER A 238 -5.02 -14.49 9.72
CA SER A 238 -6.16 -15.39 9.62
C SER A 238 -5.73 -16.60 8.80
N GLN A 239 -5.95 -17.78 9.36
CA GLN A 239 -5.70 -19.03 8.62
C GLN A 239 -6.68 -19.06 7.46
N PHE A 240 -6.15 -19.17 6.23
CA PHE A 240 -6.99 -19.54 5.12
C PHE A 240 -7.60 -20.91 5.41
N ALA A 241 -8.91 -20.96 5.59
CA ALA A 241 -9.61 -22.21 5.33
C ALA A 241 -9.49 -22.45 3.81
N PRO A 242 -8.93 -23.59 3.38
CA PRO A 242 -8.79 -23.92 1.97
C PRO A 242 -10.15 -24.05 1.28
#